data_9e3b4f9b3e6bda10825e3b660d9b0bf2
#
_entry.id   9e3b4f9b3e6bda10825e3b660d9b0bf2
#
_cell.length_a   1.000
_cell.length_b   1.000
_cell.length_c   1.000
_cell.angle_alpha   90.00
_cell.angle_beta   90.00
_cell.angle_gamma   90.00
#
_symmetry.space_group_name_H-M   'P 1'
#
loop_
_entity.id
_entity.type
_entity.pdbx_description
1 polymer ?
#
loop_
_entity_poly.entity_id
_entity_poly.type
_entity_poly.pdbx_seq_one_letter_code
_entity_poly.pdbx_strand_id
1 'polypeptide(L)'
;MSICDLIAVMKDGILQQLGKPQDVYDFPSNLFVAKFLGTPPINVFHGFVKDQTLFIGKNAVLATPGVSDQEVTAGIRPEGLIYRPDGPLSCHMNRIEVMGRDTSITASHPDCENPVIRAITNTEQLPDPDALTVSFSLKPGKVHLFQAETGERIPFSTNHEVNSYE
;
A
#
# COMPACT_ATOMS: atom_id res chain seq x y z
N MET A 1 -14.48 -9.80 6.37
CA MET A 1 -15.54 -9.08 5.60
C MET A 1 -16.39 -10.07 4.81
N SER A 2 -16.93 -11.09 5.44
CA SER A 2 -17.42 -12.24 4.68
C SER A 2 -18.94 -12.34 4.53
N ILE A 3 -19.76 -11.52 5.17
CA ILE A 3 -21.23 -11.74 5.20
C ILE A 3 -22.04 -10.46 4.94
N CYS A 4 -21.39 -9.36 4.61
CA CYS A 4 -22.09 -8.10 4.35
C CYS A 4 -22.34 -7.91 2.85
N ASP A 5 -23.57 -7.53 2.47
CA ASP A 5 -23.87 -7.12 1.10
C ASP A 5 -23.31 -5.73 0.80
N LEU A 6 -23.42 -4.83 1.75
CA LEU A 6 -22.93 -3.46 1.66
C LEU A 6 -22.34 -3.02 3.01
N ILE A 7 -21.32 -2.18 2.94
CA ILE A 7 -20.80 -1.48 4.12
C ILE A 7 -20.86 0.03 3.89
N ALA A 8 -21.07 0.75 4.97
CA ALA A 8 -21.00 2.21 4.99
C ALA A 8 -19.89 2.62 5.97
N VAL A 9 -18.89 3.34 5.47
CA VAL A 9 -17.81 3.89 6.32
C VAL A 9 -18.18 5.32 6.69
N MET A 10 -18.26 5.59 7.98
CA MET A 10 -18.68 6.87 8.54
C MET A 10 -17.54 7.50 9.33
N LYS A 11 -17.44 8.81 9.27
CA LYS A 11 -16.54 9.61 10.10
C LYS A 11 -17.28 10.84 10.62
N ASP A 12 -17.33 10.99 11.95
CA ASP A 12 -18.00 12.11 12.62
C ASP A 12 -19.44 12.34 12.13
N GLY A 13 -20.18 11.24 11.90
CA GLY A 13 -21.55 11.28 11.41
C GLY A 13 -21.70 11.53 9.90
N ILE A 14 -20.60 11.66 9.18
CA ILE A 14 -20.61 11.91 7.72
C ILE A 14 -20.21 10.64 6.97
N LEU A 15 -21.05 10.26 6.00
CA LEU A 15 -20.77 9.11 5.14
C LEU A 15 -19.53 9.37 4.28
N GLN A 16 -18.54 8.49 4.39
CA GLN A 16 -17.31 8.57 3.60
C GLN A 16 -17.40 7.72 2.34
N GLN A 17 -17.91 6.51 2.47
CA GLN A 17 -18.08 5.61 1.34
C GLN A 17 -19.12 4.53 1.65
N LEU A 18 -19.89 4.15 0.64
CA LEU A 18 -20.85 3.06 0.67
C LEU A 18 -20.56 2.13 -0.51
N GLY A 19 -20.50 0.84 -0.27
CA GLY A 19 -20.30 -0.14 -1.34
C GLY A 19 -20.14 -1.56 -0.83
N LYS A 20 -19.86 -2.47 -1.73
CA LYS A 20 -19.50 -3.84 -1.35
C LYS A 20 -18.17 -3.83 -0.61
N PRO A 21 -17.97 -4.70 0.39
CA PRO A 21 -16.73 -4.72 1.18
C PRO A 21 -15.46 -4.78 0.33
N GLN A 22 -15.44 -5.63 -0.68
CA GLN A 22 -14.28 -5.79 -1.56
C GLN A 22 -14.01 -4.52 -2.38
N ASP A 23 -15.05 -3.88 -2.89
CA ASP A 23 -14.92 -2.66 -3.68
C ASP A 23 -14.40 -1.49 -2.83
N VAL A 24 -14.87 -1.37 -1.59
CA VAL A 24 -14.41 -0.36 -0.66
C VAL A 24 -12.95 -0.60 -0.26
N TYR A 25 -12.57 -1.85 -0.12
CA TYR A 25 -11.17 -2.22 0.15
C TYR A 25 -10.25 -1.92 -1.03
N ASP A 26 -10.66 -2.30 -2.25
CA ASP A 26 -9.86 -2.15 -3.47
C ASP A 26 -9.83 -0.70 -4.00
N PHE A 27 -10.91 0.06 -3.78
CA PHE A 27 -11.07 1.42 -4.31
C PHE A 27 -11.52 2.38 -3.20
N PRO A 28 -10.70 2.60 -2.16
CA PRO A 28 -11.07 3.54 -1.09
C PRO A 28 -11.14 4.96 -1.64
N SER A 29 -12.21 5.69 -1.29
CA SER A 29 -12.44 7.05 -1.78
C SER A 29 -11.50 8.08 -1.14
N ASN A 30 -10.98 7.79 0.05
CA ASN A 30 -10.04 8.65 0.75
C ASN A 30 -9.16 7.84 1.71
N LEU A 31 -8.17 8.53 2.29
CA LEU A 31 -7.22 7.91 3.21
C LEU A 31 -7.88 7.33 4.46
N PHE A 32 -8.91 8.03 4.99
CA PHE A 32 -9.63 7.54 6.15
C PHE A 32 -10.25 6.15 5.91
N VAL A 33 -10.91 5.97 4.77
CA VAL A 33 -11.50 4.68 4.37
C VAL A 33 -10.42 3.62 4.21
N ALA A 34 -9.30 3.97 3.58
CA ALA A 34 -8.18 3.05 3.38
C ALA A 34 -7.59 2.57 4.71
N LYS A 35 -7.46 3.46 5.69
CA LYS A 35 -6.98 3.12 7.04
C LYS A 35 -8.00 2.31 7.85
N PHE A 36 -9.28 2.53 7.61
CA PHE A 36 -10.36 1.91 8.37
C PHE A 36 -10.50 0.41 8.09
N LEU A 37 -10.26 0.01 6.85
CA LEU A 37 -10.45 -1.38 6.40
C LEU A 37 -9.12 -2.12 6.28
N GLY A 38 -9.15 -3.38 6.68
CA GLY A 38 -8.05 -4.31 6.53
C GLY A 38 -7.32 -4.63 7.83
N THR A 39 -6.89 -5.89 7.93
CA THR A 39 -6.08 -6.40 9.04
C THR A 39 -5.01 -7.32 8.45
N PRO A 40 -3.70 -6.99 8.60
CA PRO A 40 -3.14 -5.77 9.23
C PRO A 40 -3.53 -4.48 8.52
N PRO A 41 -3.39 -3.31 9.19
CA PRO A 41 -3.73 -2.03 8.59
C PRO A 41 -2.81 -1.68 7.43
N ILE A 42 -3.30 -0.81 6.54
CA ILE A 42 -2.53 -0.29 5.41
C ILE A 42 -1.27 0.45 5.90
N ASN A 43 -0.18 0.30 5.18
CA ASN A 43 1.06 1.03 5.45
C ASN A 43 0.99 2.39 4.76
N VAL A 44 1.21 3.46 5.52
CA VAL A 44 1.06 4.85 5.04
C VAL A 44 2.43 5.52 4.96
N PHE A 45 2.80 5.96 3.77
CA PHE A 45 4.07 6.63 3.49
C PHE A 45 3.84 8.06 3.03
N HIS A 46 4.72 8.95 3.41
CA HIS A 46 4.83 10.27 2.79
C HIS A 46 5.67 10.13 1.53
N GLY A 47 5.14 10.57 0.41
CA GLY A 47 5.78 10.42 -0.88
C GLY A 47 5.63 11.66 -1.74
N PHE A 48 6.24 11.59 -2.91
CA PHE A 48 6.22 12.65 -3.91
C PHE A 48 6.11 12.04 -5.30
N VAL A 49 5.26 12.61 -6.15
CA VAL A 49 5.17 12.23 -7.54
C VAL A 49 5.93 13.23 -8.38
N LYS A 50 6.86 12.76 -9.18
CA LYS A 50 7.60 13.55 -10.14
C LYS A 50 7.75 12.77 -11.44
N ASP A 51 7.45 13.43 -12.57
CA ASP A 51 7.51 12.81 -13.89
C ASP A 51 6.72 11.49 -13.95
N GLN A 52 5.51 11.49 -13.39
CA GLN A 52 4.62 10.33 -13.32
C GLN A 52 5.24 9.12 -12.62
N THR A 53 6.10 9.37 -11.64
CA THR A 53 6.75 8.33 -10.84
C THR A 53 6.63 8.68 -9.37
N LEU A 54 6.21 7.70 -8.56
CA LEU A 54 6.15 7.84 -7.11
C LEU A 54 7.53 7.65 -6.51
N PHE A 55 7.95 8.62 -5.71
CA PHE A 55 9.16 8.55 -4.88
C PHE A 55 8.78 8.44 -3.41
N ILE A 56 9.44 7.53 -2.70
CA ILE A 56 9.43 7.46 -1.24
C ILE A 56 10.87 7.72 -0.79
N GLY A 57 11.08 8.85 -0.11
CA GLY A 57 12.42 9.35 0.14
C GLY A 57 13.11 9.70 -1.17
N LYS A 58 14.28 9.11 -1.42
CA LYS A 58 15.05 9.31 -2.65
C LYS A 58 14.81 8.25 -3.72
N ASN A 59 14.00 7.25 -3.41
CA ASN A 59 13.83 6.07 -4.27
C ASN A 59 12.57 6.16 -5.10
N ALA A 60 12.71 5.99 -6.43
CA ALA A 60 11.59 5.80 -7.33
C ALA A 60 11.04 4.38 -7.12
N VAL A 61 9.80 4.27 -6.64
CA VAL A 61 9.24 2.98 -6.20
C VAL A 61 8.15 2.44 -7.11
N LEU A 62 7.48 3.31 -7.86
CA LEU A 62 6.35 2.88 -8.71
C LEU A 62 6.06 3.92 -9.79
N ALA A 63 5.75 3.45 -11.00
CA ALA A 63 5.22 4.32 -12.05
C ALA A 63 3.75 4.66 -11.74
N THR A 64 3.40 5.93 -11.85
CA THR A 64 2.05 6.46 -11.59
C THR A 64 1.56 7.28 -12.78
N PRO A 65 1.22 6.62 -13.90
CA PRO A 65 0.81 7.32 -15.12
C PRO A 65 -0.40 8.24 -14.90
N GLY A 66 -0.34 9.44 -15.43
CA GLY A 66 -1.43 10.42 -15.34
C GLY A 66 -1.44 11.27 -14.07
N VAL A 67 -0.54 11.03 -13.13
CA VAL A 67 -0.45 11.82 -11.91
C VAL A 67 0.53 12.98 -12.11
N SER A 68 0.09 14.20 -11.81
CA SER A 68 0.94 15.39 -11.87
C SER A 68 1.92 15.46 -10.70
N ASP A 69 3.00 16.22 -10.86
CA ASP A 69 4.00 16.44 -9.82
C ASP A 69 3.36 17.04 -8.57
N GLN A 70 3.42 16.34 -7.44
CA GLN A 70 2.83 16.78 -6.17
C GLN A 70 3.28 15.93 -5.00
N GLU A 71 3.15 16.47 -3.81
CA GLU A 71 3.25 15.67 -2.59
C GLU A 71 2.02 14.79 -2.46
N VAL A 72 2.23 13.54 -2.06
CA VAL A 72 1.17 12.55 -1.90
C VAL A 72 1.34 11.77 -0.60
N THR A 73 0.24 11.19 -0.14
CA THR A 73 0.26 10.12 0.84
C THR A 73 0.04 8.80 0.10
N ALA A 74 0.98 7.88 0.24
CA ALA A 74 0.89 6.57 -0.41
C ALA A 74 0.46 5.52 0.61
N GLY A 75 -0.67 4.89 0.38
CA GLY A 75 -1.13 3.74 1.16
C GLY A 75 -0.79 2.44 0.43
N ILE A 76 -0.05 1.57 1.08
CA ILE A 76 0.35 0.28 0.51
C ILE A 76 -0.21 -0.83 1.37
N ARG A 77 -1.07 -1.66 0.80
CA ARG A 77 -1.61 -2.82 1.50
C ARG A 77 -0.48 -3.79 1.85
N PRO A 78 -0.58 -4.55 2.96
CA PRO A 78 0.46 -5.50 3.37
C PRO A 78 0.85 -6.50 2.26
N GLU A 79 -0.11 -7.00 1.51
CA GLU A 79 0.09 -7.89 0.37
C GLU A 79 0.64 -7.20 -0.88
N GLY A 80 0.71 -5.87 -0.85
CA GLY A 80 1.30 -5.07 -1.93
C GLY A 80 2.80 -4.87 -1.82
N LEU A 81 3.39 -5.21 -0.69
CA LEU A 81 4.84 -5.19 -0.47
C LEU A 81 5.40 -6.57 -0.81
N ILE A 82 6.04 -6.68 -1.97
CA ILE A 82 6.59 -7.94 -2.46
C ILE A 82 8.08 -7.95 -2.20
N TYR A 83 8.56 -8.95 -1.44
CA TYR A 83 9.98 -9.09 -1.19
C TYR A 83 10.75 -9.32 -2.49
N ARG A 84 11.73 -8.46 -2.75
CA ARG A 84 12.69 -8.56 -3.85
C ARG A 84 14.06 -8.08 -3.37
N PRO A 85 15.13 -8.87 -3.53
CA PRO A 85 16.47 -8.44 -3.12
C PRO A 85 16.93 -7.14 -3.77
N ASP A 86 16.46 -6.87 -4.98
CA ASP A 86 16.76 -5.66 -5.78
C ASP A 86 15.60 -4.67 -5.83
N GLY A 87 14.62 -4.80 -4.95
CA GLY A 87 13.45 -3.93 -4.91
C GLY A 87 13.79 -2.47 -4.63
N PRO A 88 13.00 -1.53 -5.18
CA PRO A 88 13.30 -0.11 -5.06
C PRO A 88 13.04 0.49 -3.68
N LEU A 89 12.18 -0.13 -2.87
CA LEU A 89 11.88 0.36 -1.51
C LEU A 89 12.70 -0.42 -0.50
N SER A 90 13.68 0.22 0.11
CA SER A 90 14.53 -0.37 1.13
C SER A 90 14.08 0.08 2.52
N CYS A 91 13.83 -0.88 3.39
CA CYS A 91 13.39 -0.64 4.76
C CYS A 91 14.34 -1.29 5.76
N HIS A 92 14.30 -0.82 6.99
CA HIS A 92 15.02 -1.47 8.10
C HIS A 92 14.26 -2.70 8.55
N MET A 93 14.92 -3.87 8.53
CA MET A 93 14.31 -5.15 8.91
C MET A 93 14.14 -5.21 10.43
N ASN A 94 12.95 -5.57 10.89
CA ASN A 94 12.69 -5.82 12.30
C ASN A 94 12.56 -7.33 12.58
N ARG A 95 11.62 -8.00 11.91
CA ARG A 95 11.29 -9.39 12.23
C ARG A 95 10.65 -10.13 11.05
N ILE A 96 10.83 -11.45 11.02
CA ILE A 96 10.16 -12.35 10.07
C ILE A 96 9.40 -13.40 10.87
N GLU A 97 8.13 -13.62 10.56
CA GLU A 97 7.30 -14.66 11.15
C GLU A 97 6.67 -15.51 10.06
N VAL A 98 6.97 -16.80 10.06
CA VAL A 98 6.37 -17.75 9.12
C VAL A 98 5.03 -18.23 9.69
N MET A 99 3.96 -18.05 8.90
CA MET A 99 2.60 -18.45 9.29
C MET A 99 2.00 -19.34 8.19
N GLY A 100 2.40 -20.62 8.19
CA GLY A 100 1.95 -21.56 7.17
C GLY A 100 2.49 -21.21 5.77
N ARG A 101 1.59 -20.87 4.84
CA ARG A 101 1.95 -20.49 3.47
C ARG A 101 2.42 -19.06 3.36
N ASP A 102 2.05 -18.23 4.32
CA ASP A 102 2.37 -16.82 4.31
C ASP A 102 3.48 -16.51 5.31
N THR A 103 4.21 -15.46 5.02
CA THR A 103 5.23 -14.92 5.91
C THR A 103 4.94 -13.45 6.14
N SER A 104 4.92 -13.08 7.41
CA SER A 104 4.82 -11.68 7.82
C SER A 104 6.22 -11.12 8.04
N ILE A 105 6.52 -10.03 7.36
CA ILE A 105 7.76 -9.28 7.56
C ILE A 105 7.38 -7.96 8.21
N THR A 106 8.01 -7.65 9.35
CA THR A 106 7.90 -6.34 9.97
C THR A 106 9.18 -5.55 9.74
N ALA A 107 9.00 -4.29 9.39
CA ALA A 107 10.08 -3.39 9.03
C ALA A 107 9.77 -1.97 9.49
N SER A 108 10.69 -1.06 9.31
CA SER A 108 10.49 0.37 9.57
C SER A 108 11.13 1.22 8.48
N HIS A 109 10.58 2.41 8.29
CA HIS A 109 11.06 3.38 7.32
C HIS A 109 10.79 4.79 7.82
N PRO A 110 11.72 5.75 7.67
CA PRO A 110 11.55 7.11 8.19
C PRO A 110 10.36 7.87 7.57
N ASP A 111 9.99 7.56 6.32
CA ASP A 111 8.87 8.20 5.64
C ASP A 111 7.53 7.47 5.83
N CYS A 112 7.51 6.40 6.63
CA CYS A 112 6.27 5.71 6.99
C CYS A 112 5.65 6.33 8.24
N GLU A 113 4.37 6.65 8.17
CA GLU A 113 3.60 7.16 9.31
C GLU A 113 3.47 6.10 10.41
N ASN A 114 3.34 4.83 10.01
CA ASN A 114 3.26 3.72 10.95
C ASN A 114 4.64 3.44 11.55
N PRO A 115 4.77 3.26 12.87
CA PRO A 115 6.06 2.88 13.47
C PRO A 115 6.55 1.51 13.00
N VAL A 116 5.65 0.65 12.58
CA VAL A 116 5.96 -0.68 12.05
C VAL A 116 5.24 -0.88 10.72
N ILE A 117 6.02 -1.20 9.69
CA ILE A 117 5.51 -1.64 8.39
C ILE A 117 5.25 -3.14 8.46
N ARG A 118 4.13 -3.58 7.92
CA ARG A 118 3.82 -5.00 7.80
C ARG A 118 3.66 -5.39 6.34
N ALA A 119 4.46 -6.37 5.92
CA ALA A 119 4.36 -6.99 4.61
C ALA A 119 3.94 -8.45 4.78
N ILE A 120 3.04 -8.91 3.92
CA ILE A 120 2.64 -10.31 3.85
C ILE A 120 3.11 -10.85 2.52
N THR A 121 3.99 -11.82 2.55
CA THR A 121 4.58 -12.41 1.35
C THR A 121 4.46 -13.93 1.38
N ASN A 122 4.72 -14.56 0.22
CA ASN A 122 4.77 -16.01 0.12
C ASN A 122 6.06 -16.55 0.76
N THR A 123 5.95 -17.68 1.44
CA THR A 123 7.06 -18.33 2.15
C THR A 123 8.15 -18.88 1.20
N GLU A 124 7.91 -18.95 -0.12
CA GLU A 124 8.88 -19.50 -1.07
C GLU A 124 10.18 -18.70 -1.20
N GLN A 125 10.09 -17.38 -1.04
CA GLN A 125 11.27 -16.51 -1.07
C GLN A 125 11.28 -15.63 0.17
N LEU A 126 12.28 -15.81 1.01
CA LEU A 126 12.42 -15.06 2.25
C LEU A 126 13.75 -14.30 2.28
N PRO A 127 13.76 -13.10 2.88
CA PRO A 127 15.02 -12.44 3.16
C PRO A 127 15.81 -13.20 4.22
N ASP A 128 17.11 -12.92 4.28
CA ASP A 128 17.96 -13.42 5.36
C ASP A 128 17.44 -12.85 6.70
N PRO A 129 17.09 -13.70 7.68
CA PRO A 129 16.58 -13.24 8.98
C PRO A 129 17.57 -12.39 9.77
N ASP A 130 18.86 -12.48 9.45
CA ASP A 130 19.91 -11.70 10.10
C ASP A 130 20.24 -10.41 9.33
N ALA A 131 19.58 -10.16 8.20
CA ALA A 131 19.78 -8.95 7.42
C ALA A 131 19.29 -7.70 8.17
N LEU A 132 20.04 -6.60 8.06
CA LEU A 132 19.63 -5.32 8.65
C LEU A 132 18.58 -4.60 7.83
N THR A 133 18.52 -4.89 6.53
CA THR A 133 17.61 -4.23 5.59
C THR A 133 16.83 -5.27 4.81
N VAL A 134 15.63 -4.87 4.37
CA VAL A 134 14.79 -5.64 3.48
C VAL A 134 14.29 -4.73 2.37
N SER A 135 14.28 -5.22 1.14
CA SER A 135 13.83 -4.46 -0.03
C SER A 135 12.56 -5.05 -0.61
N PHE A 136 11.68 -4.15 -1.03
CA PHE A 136 10.39 -4.51 -1.60
C PHE A 136 10.19 -3.89 -2.97
N SER A 137 9.48 -4.63 -3.80
CA SER A 137 8.80 -4.12 -4.98
C SER A 137 7.34 -3.88 -4.62
N LEU A 138 6.67 -2.93 -5.28
CA LEU A 138 5.28 -2.60 -5.00
C LEU A 138 4.37 -3.19 -6.06
N LYS A 139 3.27 -3.79 -5.62
CA LYS A 139 2.21 -4.29 -6.50
C LYS A 139 1.25 -3.13 -6.81
N PRO A 140 1.15 -2.66 -8.08
CA PRO A 140 0.42 -1.45 -8.42
C PRO A 140 -1.04 -1.44 -7.96
N GLY A 141 -1.75 -2.56 -8.09
CA GLY A 141 -3.14 -2.68 -7.66
C GLY A 141 -3.37 -2.60 -6.15
N LYS A 142 -2.32 -2.66 -5.35
CA LYS A 142 -2.37 -2.59 -3.89
C LYS A 142 -1.78 -1.29 -3.32
N VAL A 143 -1.44 -0.35 -4.20
CA VAL A 143 -0.96 0.98 -3.84
C VAL A 143 -2.04 2.00 -4.15
N HIS A 144 -2.37 2.84 -3.17
CA HIS A 144 -3.34 3.91 -3.31
C HIS A 144 -2.68 5.24 -3.00
N LEU A 145 -2.91 6.22 -3.86
CA LEU A 145 -2.40 7.58 -3.67
C LEU A 145 -3.52 8.48 -3.18
N PHE A 146 -3.18 9.37 -2.27
CA PHE A 146 -4.09 10.37 -1.70
C PHE A 146 -3.43 11.73 -1.69
N GLN A 147 -4.23 12.77 -1.85
CA GLN A 147 -3.74 14.15 -1.71
C GLN A 147 -3.22 14.36 -0.28
N ALA A 148 -2.04 14.93 -0.16
CA ALA A 148 -1.38 15.11 1.13
C ALA A 148 -2.20 16.02 2.07
N GLU A 149 -2.91 17.01 1.54
CA GLU A 149 -3.68 17.98 2.32
C GLU A 149 -5.09 17.48 2.67
N THR A 150 -5.80 16.88 1.71
CA THR A 150 -7.23 16.53 1.85
C THR A 150 -7.48 15.07 2.15
N GLY A 151 -6.53 14.19 1.81
CA GLY A 151 -6.71 12.74 1.88
C GLY A 151 -7.59 12.17 0.79
N GLU A 152 -8.02 12.97 -0.19
CA GLU A 152 -8.80 12.49 -1.32
C GLU A 152 -7.96 11.59 -2.23
N ARG A 153 -8.57 10.56 -2.77
CA ARG A 153 -7.89 9.63 -3.66
C ARG A 153 -7.42 10.29 -4.95
N ILE A 154 -6.20 9.94 -5.34
CA ILE A 154 -5.63 10.30 -6.65
C ILE A 154 -5.61 9.02 -7.49
N PRO A 155 -6.49 8.88 -8.50
CA PRO A 155 -6.48 7.71 -9.36
C PRO A 155 -5.27 7.70 -10.30
N PHE A 156 -4.74 6.52 -10.57
CA PHE A 156 -3.72 6.31 -11.59
C PHE A 156 -3.91 4.93 -12.24
N SER A 157 -3.44 4.80 -13.49
CA SER A 157 -3.58 3.56 -14.25
C SER A 157 -2.61 2.51 -13.77
N THR A 158 -3.12 1.31 -13.54
CA THR A 158 -2.30 0.13 -13.28
C THR A 158 -2.29 -0.75 -14.52
N ASN A 159 -1.17 -1.39 -14.83
CA ASN A 159 -1.03 -2.22 -16.03
C ASN A 159 -1.98 -3.43 -16.08
N HIS A 160 -2.73 -3.69 -14.99
CA HIS A 160 -3.72 -4.76 -14.95
C HIS A 160 -5.07 -4.40 -15.60
N GLU A 161 -5.34 -3.13 -15.82
CA GLU A 161 -6.60 -2.71 -16.46
C GLU A 161 -6.58 -2.89 -17.98
N VAL A 162 -5.40 -3.05 -18.58
CA VAL A 162 -5.25 -3.19 -20.05
C VAL A 162 -5.54 -4.61 -20.54
N ASN A 163 -5.43 -5.62 -19.69
CA ASN A 163 -5.59 -7.02 -20.08
C ASN A 163 -6.99 -7.62 -19.86
N SER A 164 -7.96 -6.84 -19.37
CA SER A 164 -9.31 -7.34 -19.12
C SER A 164 -10.29 -7.10 -20.28
N TYR A 165 -9.82 -6.63 -21.43
CA TYR A 165 -10.63 -6.38 -22.63
C TYR A 165 -10.14 -7.12 -23.89
N GLU A 166 -9.25 -8.08 -23.72
CA GLU A 166 -8.90 -9.01 -24.81
C GLU A 166 -9.50 -10.38 -24.60
#